data_e4f712e677f128494641e7341521dbb0
#
_entry.id   e4f712e677f128494641e7341521dbb0
#
_cell.length_a   1.000
_cell.length_b   1.000
_cell.length_c   1.000
_cell.angle_alpha   90.00
_cell.angle_beta   90.00
_cell.angle_gamma   90.00
#
_symmetry.space_group_name_H-M   'P 1'
#
loop_
_entity.id
_entity.type
_entity.pdbx_description
1 polymer ?
#
loop_
_entity_poly.entity_id
_entity_poly.type
_entity_poly.pdbx_seq_one_letter_code
_entity_poly.pdbx_strand_id
1 'polypeptide(L)'
;VLEQDFERNVVDKEATDVAGWLNYSVKGTAPWYDKAYSNNVYTECSAYKADGEVQSWIISPKFKAEVGDVFSFDVCIGNYKGDALKVYVSSTFQGNSGSITNKYTEWEDVTDNFSIPQEPVKGYGSMARAGSMKLDEFAGKNIYIAFVYEGAPDGVTTSVQIDNVLVMRNESETIVNKEVDEYDYKENEWVFKRTVPSGLLFETITMQKEDFQLVVDYVAANFDE
;
A
#
# COMPACT_ATOMS: atom_id res chain seq x y z
N VAL A 1 2.16 -5.51 -7.00
CA VAL A 1 0.75 -5.69 -7.32
C VAL A 1 0.12 -4.36 -7.70
N LEU A 2 0.22 -3.35 -6.87
CA LEU A 2 -0.16 -1.98 -7.13
C LEU A 2 0.97 -1.06 -6.69
N GLU A 3 1.35 -0.10 -7.54
CA GLU A 3 2.35 0.91 -7.22
C GLU A 3 1.93 2.23 -7.86
N GLN A 4 1.90 3.29 -7.08
CA GLN A 4 1.61 4.65 -7.56
C GLN A 4 2.36 5.66 -6.71
N ASP A 5 3.34 6.32 -7.32
CA ASP A 5 4.16 7.39 -6.74
C ASP A 5 3.75 8.78 -7.23
N PHE A 6 2.72 8.88 -8.05
CA PHE A 6 2.22 10.10 -8.68
C PHE A 6 3.27 10.90 -9.49
N GLU A 7 4.51 10.41 -9.59
CA GLU A 7 5.60 11.09 -10.29
C GLU A 7 5.35 11.15 -11.80
N ARG A 8 5.02 12.31 -12.29
CA ARG A 8 4.79 12.62 -13.71
C ARG A 8 4.88 14.13 -13.95
N ASN A 9 4.89 14.53 -15.21
CA ASN A 9 4.74 15.95 -15.57
C ASN A 9 3.31 16.38 -15.26
N VAL A 10 3.14 17.25 -14.30
CA VAL A 10 1.83 17.76 -13.85
C VAL A 10 1.75 19.27 -13.95
N VAL A 11 0.54 19.76 -14.04
CA VAL A 11 0.21 21.16 -13.77
C VAL A 11 -0.34 21.26 -12.35
N ASP A 12 0.33 22.03 -11.53
CA ASP A 12 -0.07 22.20 -10.11
C ASP A 12 -1.52 22.66 -10.00
N LYS A 13 -2.30 21.99 -9.14
CA LYS A 13 -3.74 22.21 -8.88
C LYS A 13 -4.70 21.79 -10.00
N GLU A 14 -4.27 21.07 -11.00
CA GLU A 14 -5.19 20.34 -11.86
C GLU A 14 -5.68 19.06 -11.15
N ALA A 15 -6.85 18.57 -11.56
CA ALA A 15 -7.38 17.33 -11.01
C ALA A 15 -6.41 16.18 -11.31
N THR A 16 -6.09 15.40 -10.28
CA THR A 16 -5.22 14.23 -10.44
C THR A 16 -5.84 13.25 -11.44
N ASP A 17 -5.13 13.04 -12.55
CA ASP A 17 -5.50 12.11 -13.61
C ASP A 17 -4.37 11.09 -13.81
N VAL A 18 -4.58 9.90 -13.27
CA VAL A 18 -3.66 8.77 -13.34
C VAL A 18 -4.34 7.58 -13.99
N ALA A 19 -3.68 6.97 -14.94
CA ALA A 19 -4.23 5.85 -15.70
C ALA A 19 -4.76 4.73 -14.78
N GLY A 20 -6.03 4.39 -14.96
CA GLY A 20 -6.72 3.36 -14.20
C GLY A 20 -7.24 3.80 -12.82
N TRP A 21 -6.86 4.97 -12.33
CA TRP A 21 -7.40 5.56 -11.10
C TRP A 21 -8.68 6.35 -11.42
N LEU A 22 -9.63 6.34 -10.49
CA LEU A 22 -10.84 7.15 -10.56
C LEU A 22 -10.77 8.27 -9.52
N ASN A 23 -10.76 9.52 -9.97
CA ASN A 23 -10.86 10.71 -9.12
C ASN A 23 -12.25 11.32 -9.31
N TYR A 24 -13.07 11.31 -8.26
CA TYR A 24 -14.47 11.72 -8.37
C TYR A 24 -14.99 12.37 -7.08
N SER A 25 -15.67 13.51 -7.23
CA SER A 25 -16.32 14.22 -6.12
C SER A 25 -17.78 13.78 -6.00
N VAL A 26 -18.10 13.11 -4.91
CA VAL A 26 -19.48 12.72 -4.57
C VAL A 26 -20.26 13.90 -4.01
N LYS A 27 -19.58 14.76 -3.24
CA LYS A 27 -20.11 16.05 -2.77
C LYS A 27 -19.17 17.18 -3.11
N GLY A 28 -19.72 18.30 -3.52
CA GLY A 28 -18.95 19.47 -3.95
C GLY A 28 -18.25 19.26 -5.28
N THR A 29 -17.30 20.14 -5.57
CA THR A 29 -16.57 20.17 -6.84
C THR A 29 -15.05 20.05 -6.69
N ALA A 30 -14.56 19.92 -5.46
CA ALA A 30 -13.13 19.81 -5.18
C ALA A 30 -12.66 18.35 -5.40
N PRO A 31 -11.92 18.04 -6.47
CA PRO A 31 -11.31 16.73 -6.65
C PRO A 31 -10.04 16.59 -5.80
N TRP A 32 -9.37 15.46 -5.88
CA TRP A 32 -7.97 15.37 -5.55
C TRP A 32 -7.16 16.06 -6.64
N TYR A 33 -6.18 16.86 -6.26
CA TYR A 33 -5.37 17.70 -7.15
C TYR A 33 -3.93 17.23 -7.20
N ASP A 34 -3.31 17.38 -8.35
CA ASP A 34 -1.88 17.25 -8.48
C ASP A 34 -1.16 18.40 -7.77
N LYS A 35 -0.14 18.06 -7.03
CA LYS A 35 0.74 18.99 -6.36
C LYS A 35 2.19 18.59 -6.63
N ALA A 36 3.02 19.60 -6.89
CA ALA A 36 4.45 19.43 -7.04
C ALA A 36 5.19 20.33 -6.06
N TYR A 37 6.05 19.76 -5.23
CA TYR A 37 6.87 20.49 -4.30
C TYR A 37 8.20 19.77 -4.05
N SER A 38 9.31 20.51 -4.17
CA SER A 38 10.67 20.00 -3.86
C SER A 38 11.04 18.72 -4.64
N ASN A 39 10.75 18.68 -5.93
CA ASN A 39 10.96 17.53 -6.83
C ASN A 39 10.15 16.27 -6.46
N ASN A 40 9.04 16.43 -5.77
CA ASN A 40 8.10 15.36 -5.49
C ASN A 40 6.72 15.75 -6.01
N VAL A 41 6.01 14.82 -6.63
CA VAL A 41 4.63 14.98 -7.09
C VAL A 41 3.74 14.06 -6.27
N TYR A 42 2.65 14.58 -5.78
CA TYR A 42 1.69 13.85 -4.95
C TYR A 42 0.26 14.35 -5.24
N THR A 43 -0.73 13.68 -4.71
CA THR A 43 -2.13 14.15 -4.78
C THR A 43 -2.57 14.78 -3.47
N GLU A 44 -3.31 15.90 -3.54
CA GLU A 44 -3.80 16.64 -2.38
C GLU A 44 -5.31 16.89 -2.47
N CYS A 45 -6.02 16.83 -1.36
CA CYS A 45 -7.38 17.32 -1.25
C CYS A 45 -7.56 18.19 0.00
N SER A 46 -8.40 19.23 -0.11
CA SER A 46 -8.76 20.12 1.00
C SER A 46 -10.10 20.81 0.74
N ALA A 47 -10.90 20.99 1.79
CA ALA A 47 -12.13 21.81 1.72
C ALA A 47 -11.87 23.30 2.00
N TYR A 48 -10.61 23.72 2.12
CA TYR A 48 -10.29 25.13 2.30
C TYR A 48 -10.72 25.97 1.11
N LYS A 49 -11.60 26.94 1.35
CA LYS A 49 -12.25 27.77 0.32
C LYS A 49 -13.14 27.01 -0.68
N ALA A 50 -13.59 25.83 -0.36
CA ALA A 50 -14.62 25.16 -1.12
C ALA A 50 -15.97 25.91 -1.02
N ASP A 51 -16.84 25.72 -1.99
CA ASP A 51 -18.17 26.35 -2.01
C ASP A 51 -19.19 25.66 -1.08
N GLY A 52 -18.84 24.53 -0.49
CA GLY A 52 -19.67 23.73 0.40
C GLY A 52 -18.99 22.46 0.86
N GLU A 53 -19.77 21.48 1.33
CA GLU A 53 -19.24 20.18 1.71
C GLU A 53 -18.46 19.51 0.60
N VAL A 54 -17.37 18.88 0.96
CA VAL A 54 -16.50 18.12 0.06
C VAL A 54 -16.48 16.66 0.50
N GLN A 55 -16.83 15.77 -0.42
CA GLN A 55 -16.56 14.35 -0.32
C GLN A 55 -15.94 13.88 -1.64
N SER A 56 -14.63 13.73 -1.64
CA SER A 56 -13.84 13.42 -2.84
C SER A 56 -13.12 12.11 -2.70
N TRP A 57 -13.26 11.28 -3.70
CA TRP A 57 -12.75 9.93 -3.78
C TRP A 57 -11.62 9.83 -4.80
N ILE A 58 -10.50 9.22 -4.43
CA ILE A 58 -9.51 8.74 -5.36
C ILE A 58 -9.35 7.24 -5.16
N ILE A 59 -9.64 6.46 -6.21
CA ILE A 59 -9.83 5.01 -6.14
C ILE A 59 -8.84 4.34 -7.07
N SER A 60 -8.14 3.34 -6.56
CA SER A 60 -7.13 2.57 -7.29
C SER A 60 -7.71 1.81 -8.48
N PRO A 61 -6.87 1.39 -9.44
CA PRO A 61 -7.22 0.30 -10.33
C PRO A 61 -7.62 -0.97 -9.56
N LYS A 62 -8.42 -1.80 -10.20
CA LYS A 62 -8.78 -3.12 -9.67
C LYS A 62 -7.58 -4.06 -9.70
N PHE A 63 -7.35 -4.75 -8.59
CA PHE A 63 -6.36 -5.82 -8.52
C PHE A 63 -6.89 -7.00 -7.71
N LYS A 64 -6.30 -8.18 -7.89
CA LYS A 64 -6.62 -9.37 -7.11
C LYS A 64 -5.70 -9.42 -5.90
N ALA A 65 -6.30 -9.35 -4.71
CA ALA A 65 -5.57 -9.54 -3.46
C ALA A 65 -5.26 -11.02 -3.23
N GLU A 66 -4.10 -11.31 -2.68
CA GLU A 66 -3.69 -12.67 -2.31
C GLU A 66 -3.13 -12.67 -0.88
N VAL A 67 -3.02 -13.85 -0.30
CA VAL A 67 -2.43 -14.02 1.03
C VAL A 67 -1.01 -13.45 1.05
N GLY A 68 -0.68 -12.68 2.07
CA GLY A 68 0.62 -12.03 2.21
C GLY A 68 0.76 -10.68 1.49
N ASP A 69 -0.24 -10.23 0.73
CA ASP A 69 -0.24 -8.88 0.19
C ASP A 69 -0.30 -7.84 1.31
N VAL A 70 0.55 -6.83 1.22
CA VAL A 70 0.66 -5.75 2.21
C VAL A 70 0.44 -4.41 1.53
N PHE A 71 -0.56 -3.68 2.00
CA PHE A 71 -0.90 -2.33 1.55
C PHE A 71 -0.27 -1.28 2.45
N SER A 72 0.28 -0.25 1.84
CA SER A 72 0.84 0.92 2.52
C SER A 72 0.80 2.16 1.63
N PHE A 73 0.92 3.34 2.22
CA PHE A 73 0.99 4.62 1.53
C PHE A 73 1.70 5.64 2.40
N ASP A 74 2.13 6.75 1.80
CA ASP A 74 2.66 7.89 2.51
C ASP A 74 1.58 8.98 2.62
N VAL A 75 1.56 9.66 3.77
CA VAL A 75 0.61 10.73 4.07
C VAL A 75 1.32 11.95 4.64
N CYS A 76 0.86 13.12 4.23
CA CYS A 76 1.20 14.38 4.89
C CYS A 76 -0.07 15.14 5.21
N ILE A 77 -0.14 15.69 6.40
CA ILE A 77 -1.24 16.54 6.85
C ILE A 77 -0.76 17.99 6.91
N GLY A 78 -1.60 18.88 6.41
CA GLY A 78 -1.38 20.33 6.50
C GLY A 78 -2.57 21.05 7.10
N ASN A 79 -2.26 22.12 7.87
CA ASN A 79 -3.28 23.00 8.46
C ASN A 79 -4.41 22.21 9.14
N TYR A 80 -4.03 21.27 10.01
CA TYR A 80 -4.96 20.35 10.65
C TYR A 80 -6.11 21.07 11.36
N LYS A 81 -7.33 20.72 10.99
CA LYS A 81 -8.58 21.20 11.57
C LYS A 81 -9.63 20.08 11.57
N GLY A 82 -9.28 18.93 12.11
CA GLY A 82 -10.07 17.72 12.20
C GLY A 82 -9.69 16.65 11.17
N ASP A 83 -10.13 15.42 11.43
CA ASP A 83 -9.85 14.27 10.60
C ASP A 83 -10.66 14.35 9.30
N ALA A 84 -9.95 14.34 8.19
CA ALA A 84 -10.51 14.50 6.85
C ALA A 84 -10.31 13.31 5.93
N LEU A 85 -9.40 12.39 6.28
CA LEU A 85 -9.05 11.23 5.46
C LEU A 85 -9.71 9.97 6.00
N LYS A 86 -10.34 9.24 5.07
CA LYS A 86 -10.77 7.86 5.25
C LYS A 86 -10.11 6.97 4.21
N VAL A 87 -9.81 5.75 4.59
CA VAL A 87 -9.27 4.71 3.72
C VAL A 87 -10.23 3.54 3.68
N TYR A 88 -10.64 3.16 2.49
CA TYR A 88 -11.60 2.07 2.29
C TYR A 88 -11.08 1.00 1.35
N VAL A 89 -11.59 -0.22 1.53
CA VAL A 89 -11.41 -1.33 0.60
C VAL A 89 -12.78 -1.83 0.16
N SER A 90 -12.94 -2.18 -1.11
CA SER A 90 -14.18 -2.79 -1.63
C SER A 90 -13.89 -3.91 -2.60
N SER A 91 -14.60 -5.01 -2.44
CA SER A 91 -14.66 -6.10 -3.42
C SER A 91 -15.94 -6.09 -4.27
N THR A 92 -16.85 -5.16 -4.00
CA THR A 92 -18.16 -5.07 -4.68
C THR A 92 -18.27 -3.83 -5.56
N PHE A 93 -17.33 -2.90 -5.48
CA PHE A 93 -17.29 -1.71 -6.34
C PHE A 93 -17.16 -2.09 -7.82
N GLN A 94 -17.90 -1.41 -8.70
CA GLN A 94 -17.99 -1.76 -10.12
C GLN A 94 -17.02 -0.96 -11.02
N GLY A 95 -16.13 -0.17 -10.43
CA GLY A 95 -15.09 0.57 -11.16
C GLY A 95 -15.58 1.83 -11.88
N ASN A 96 -16.74 2.37 -11.52
CA ASN A 96 -17.28 3.60 -12.14
C ASN A 96 -17.91 4.52 -11.09
N SER A 97 -17.95 5.82 -11.38
CA SER A 97 -18.43 6.85 -10.46
C SER A 97 -19.88 6.62 -9.97
N GLY A 98 -20.75 6.09 -10.82
CA GLY A 98 -22.14 5.80 -10.45
C GLY A 98 -22.29 4.66 -9.44
N SER A 99 -21.26 3.85 -9.26
CA SER A 99 -21.27 2.76 -8.28
C SER A 99 -20.65 3.11 -6.93
N ILE A 100 -20.04 4.29 -6.76
CA ILE A 100 -19.39 4.68 -5.50
C ILE A 100 -20.40 4.67 -4.33
N THR A 101 -21.57 5.27 -4.52
CA THR A 101 -22.63 5.38 -3.51
C THR A 101 -23.78 4.41 -3.75
N ASN A 102 -23.61 3.44 -4.62
CA ASN A 102 -24.64 2.44 -4.91
C ASN A 102 -24.86 1.55 -3.68
N LYS A 103 -26.12 1.24 -3.38
CA LYS A 103 -26.50 0.40 -2.21
C LYS A 103 -25.90 -1.03 -2.25
N TYR A 104 -25.40 -1.47 -3.39
CA TYR A 104 -24.75 -2.77 -3.56
C TYR A 104 -23.22 -2.71 -3.46
N THR A 105 -22.65 -1.50 -3.34
CA THR A 105 -21.23 -1.31 -3.10
C THR A 105 -20.99 -1.23 -1.61
N GLU A 106 -20.22 -2.15 -1.11
CA GLU A 106 -19.78 -2.19 0.28
C GLU A 106 -18.36 -1.67 0.35
N TRP A 107 -18.15 -0.63 1.14
CA TRP A 107 -16.86 -0.06 1.46
C TRP A 107 -16.51 -0.39 2.91
N GLU A 108 -15.46 -1.16 3.10
CA GLU A 108 -14.93 -1.48 4.42
C GLU A 108 -13.96 -0.36 4.84
N ASP A 109 -14.27 0.29 5.97
CA ASP A 109 -13.40 1.32 6.55
C ASP A 109 -12.19 0.66 7.21
N VAL A 110 -11.02 0.87 6.64
CA VAL A 110 -9.76 0.34 7.12
C VAL A 110 -8.84 1.44 7.67
N THR A 111 -9.38 2.63 7.88
CA THR A 111 -8.63 3.82 8.32
C THR A 111 -7.83 3.58 9.58
N ASP A 112 -8.38 2.85 10.54
CA ASP A 112 -7.77 2.60 11.85
C ASP A 112 -6.50 1.71 11.79
N ASN A 113 -6.22 1.09 10.63
CA ASN A 113 -4.96 0.37 10.42
C ASN A 113 -3.77 1.32 10.18
N PHE A 114 -4.02 2.61 10.01
CA PHE A 114 -3.02 3.59 9.62
C PHE A 114 -2.89 4.71 10.65
N SER A 115 -1.66 5.21 10.81
CA SER A 115 -1.36 6.36 11.64
C SER A 115 -1.42 7.63 10.79
N ILE A 116 -2.56 8.32 10.80
CA ILE A 116 -2.75 9.58 10.11
C ILE A 116 -2.44 10.71 11.11
N PRO A 117 -1.47 11.61 10.80
CA PRO A 117 -1.11 12.69 11.72
C PRO A 117 -2.28 13.64 11.98
N GLN A 118 -2.39 14.16 13.21
CA GLN A 118 -3.34 15.18 13.62
C GLN A 118 -2.67 16.53 13.87
N GLU A 119 -1.59 16.77 13.18
CA GLU A 119 -0.77 17.98 13.22
C GLU A 119 -0.01 18.17 11.90
N PRO A 120 0.55 19.35 11.58
CA PRO A 120 0.47 20.60 12.37
C PRO A 120 -0.85 21.35 12.14
N VAL A 121 -1.27 22.14 13.10
CA VAL A 121 -2.45 23.04 12.95
C VAL A 121 -2.17 24.24 12.04
N LYS A 122 -0.92 24.48 11.69
CA LYS A 122 -0.49 25.53 10.78
C LYS A 122 0.73 25.09 9.96
N GLY A 123 0.60 25.23 8.64
CA GLY A 123 1.59 24.74 7.68
C GLY A 123 1.43 23.25 7.42
N TYR A 124 2.43 22.63 6.84
CA TYR A 124 2.45 21.23 6.47
C TYR A 124 3.44 20.44 7.31
N GLY A 125 3.10 19.22 7.65
CA GLY A 125 4.00 18.23 8.23
C GLY A 125 4.98 17.66 7.20
N SER A 126 5.60 16.56 7.54
CA SER A 126 6.45 15.80 6.60
C SER A 126 5.65 14.66 5.99
N MET A 127 5.87 14.38 4.71
CA MET A 127 5.39 13.17 4.06
C MET A 127 6.06 11.97 4.74
N ALA A 128 5.27 11.04 5.23
CA ALA A 128 5.76 9.86 5.94
C ALA A 128 4.83 8.66 5.74
N ARG A 129 5.38 7.47 5.87
CA ARG A 129 4.62 6.22 5.81
C ARG A 129 3.53 6.20 6.88
N ALA A 130 2.28 6.05 6.46
CA ALA A 130 1.13 5.95 7.35
C ALA A 130 1.08 4.63 8.14
N GLY A 131 1.91 3.68 7.78
CA GLY A 131 1.89 2.31 8.27
C GLY A 131 1.59 1.31 7.17
N SER A 132 1.20 0.12 7.55
CA SER A 132 0.84 -0.92 6.59
C SER A 132 -0.20 -1.87 7.16
N MET A 133 -1.06 -2.44 6.28
CA MET A 133 -1.99 -3.49 6.65
C MET A 133 -1.86 -4.70 5.72
N LYS A 134 -2.11 -5.89 6.24
CA LYS A 134 -2.22 -7.11 5.44
C LYS A 134 -3.59 -7.15 4.77
N LEU A 135 -3.61 -7.64 3.53
CA LEU A 135 -4.84 -7.80 2.76
C LEU A 135 -5.38 -9.25 2.80
N ASP A 136 -4.96 -10.05 3.78
CA ASP A 136 -5.31 -11.47 3.89
C ASP A 136 -6.83 -11.72 3.94
N GLU A 137 -7.61 -10.81 4.54
CA GLU A 137 -9.08 -10.90 4.62
C GLU A 137 -9.75 -10.73 3.25
N PHE A 138 -9.03 -10.12 2.32
CA PHE A 138 -9.48 -9.92 0.94
C PHE A 138 -8.89 -10.95 -0.03
N ALA A 139 -8.08 -11.90 0.45
CA ALA A 139 -7.38 -12.86 -0.39
C ALA A 139 -8.32 -13.62 -1.34
N GLY A 140 -7.93 -13.74 -2.59
CA GLY A 140 -8.71 -14.34 -3.67
C GLY A 140 -9.75 -13.43 -4.32
N LYS A 141 -10.05 -12.26 -3.73
CA LYS A 141 -11.02 -11.28 -4.25
C LYS A 141 -10.35 -10.25 -5.15
N ASN A 142 -11.08 -9.77 -6.15
CA ASN A 142 -10.72 -8.54 -6.84
C ASN A 142 -11.18 -7.36 -5.99
N ILE A 143 -10.27 -6.46 -5.65
CA ILE A 143 -10.54 -5.32 -4.78
C ILE A 143 -10.10 -4.00 -5.39
N TYR A 144 -10.60 -2.94 -4.79
CA TYR A 144 -10.18 -1.57 -4.99
C TYR A 144 -9.84 -0.96 -3.64
N ILE A 145 -8.87 -0.06 -3.61
CA ILE A 145 -8.54 0.78 -2.47
C ILE A 145 -9.01 2.19 -2.78
N ALA A 146 -9.63 2.86 -1.82
CA ALA A 146 -10.07 4.23 -1.95
C ALA A 146 -9.55 5.11 -0.82
N PHE A 147 -9.07 6.29 -1.18
CA PHE A 147 -8.83 7.38 -0.25
C PHE A 147 -9.97 8.38 -0.41
N VAL A 148 -10.61 8.72 0.69
CA VAL A 148 -11.77 9.59 0.70
C VAL A 148 -11.49 10.78 1.58
N TYR A 149 -11.56 11.95 0.98
CA TYR A 149 -11.53 13.21 1.71
C TYR A 149 -12.95 13.63 2.10
N GLU A 150 -13.15 13.97 3.36
CA GLU A 150 -14.39 14.54 3.87
C GLU A 150 -14.12 15.82 4.64
N GLY A 151 -14.79 16.91 4.23
CA GLY A 151 -14.61 18.21 4.88
C GLY A 151 -15.65 19.24 4.48
N ALA A 152 -15.54 20.42 5.06
CA ALA A 152 -16.37 21.57 4.74
C ALA A 152 -15.62 22.87 5.04
N PRO A 153 -15.87 23.97 4.32
CA PRO A 153 -15.12 25.22 4.46
C PRO A 153 -15.30 25.89 5.82
N ASP A 154 -16.42 25.66 6.48
CA ASP A 154 -16.76 26.15 7.82
C ASP A 154 -16.45 25.14 8.94
N GLY A 155 -15.99 23.95 8.58
CA GLY A 155 -15.69 22.85 9.48
C GLY A 155 -14.27 22.31 9.30
N VAL A 156 -14.16 21.07 8.86
CA VAL A 156 -12.90 20.37 8.61
C VAL A 156 -12.29 20.84 7.30
N THR A 157 -11.15 21.52 7.37
CA THR A 157 -10.43 22.08 6.21
C THR A 157 -8.99 21.59 6.12
N THR A 158 -8.66 20.54 6.86
CA THR A 158 -7.35 19.89 6.82
C THR A 158 -6.94 19.63 5.38
N SER A 159 -5.69 19.92 5.03
CA SER A 159 -5.13 19.50 3.75
C SER A 159 -4.53 18.09 3.90
N VAL A 160 -4.94 17.18 3.05
CA VAL A 160 -4.47 15.80 3.04
C VAL A 160 -3.69 15.55 1.76
N GLN A 161 -2.46 15.09 1.89
CA GLN A 161 -1.58 14.71 0.79
C GLN A 161 -1.33 13.21 0.86
N ILE A 162 -1.42 12.53 -0.27
CA ILE A 162 -1.18 11.08 -0.41
C ILE A 162 -0.10 10.86 -1.48
N ASP A 163 0.80 9.93 -1.19
CA ASP A 163 1.89 9.56 -2.07
C ASP A 163 2.29 8.09 -1.86
N ASN A 164 3.11 7.53 -2.75
CA ASN A 164 3.74 6.22 -2.62
C ASN A 164 2.76 5.11 -2.20
N VAL A 165 1.62 5.05 -2.88
CA VAL A 165 0.62 3.99 -2.65
C VAL A 165 1.16 2.68 -3.19
N LEU A 166 1.28 1.69 -2.30
CA LEU A 166 1.95 0.45 -2.62
C LEU A 166 1.19 -0.76 -2.08
N VAL A 167 0.95 -1.74 -2.93
CA VAL A 167 0.61 -3.10 -2.51
C VAL A 167 1.72 -4.04 -2.97
N MET A 168 2.51 -4.49 -2.02
CA MET A 168 3.56 -5.48 -2.24
C MET A 168 3.02 -6.86 -1.94
N ARG A 169 3.28 -7.79 -2.86
CA ARG A 169 3.15 -9.20 -2.54
C ARG A 169 4.39 -9.61 -1.78
N ASN A 170 4.26 -9.80 -0.47
CA ASN A 170 5.18 -10.69 0.17
C ASN A 170 4.86 -12.08 -0.41
N GLU A 171 5.68 -12.53 -1.32
CA GLU A 171 5.81 -13.96 -1.53
C GLU A 171 6.27 -14.48 -0.17
N SER A 172 5.28 -14.61 0.75
CA SER A 172 5.52 -15.24 2.02
C SER A 172 6.19 -16.54 1.67
N GLU A 173 7.28 -16.81 2.36
CA GLU A 173 7.77 -18.15 2.52
C GLU A 173 6.52 -19.03 2.65
N THR A 174 6.04 -19.58 1.55
CA THR A 174 5.45 -20.87 1.62
C THR A 174 6.63 -21.67 2.12
N ILE A 175 6.81 -21.71 3.44
CA ILE A 175 7.41 -22.85 4.06
C ILE A 175 6.42 -23.93 3.66
N VAL A 176 6.56 -24.42 2.43
CA VAL A 176 6.22 -25.77 2.14
C VAL A 176 7.15 -26.49 3.09
N ASN A 177 6.63 -26.84 4.27
CA ASN A 177 7.06 -28.02 4.96
C ASN A 177 6.76 -29.17 3.99
N LYS A 178 7.47 -29.18 2.88
CA LYS A 178 7.80 -30.38 2.20
C LYS A 178 8.66 -31.09 3.25
N GLU A 179 8.03 -32.02 3.96
CA GLU A 179 8.79 -33.03 4.65
C GLU A 179 9.88 -33.39 3.66
N VAL A 180 11.12 -33.10 4.03
CA VAL A 180 12.28 -33.35 3.18
C VAL A 180 12.57 -34.83 3.34
N ASP A 181 11.64 -35.65 2.83
CA ASP A 181 11.81 -37.10 2.70
C ASP A 181 12.43 -37.48 1.35
N GLU A 182 12.74 -36.51 0.51
CA GLU A 182 13.51 -36.71 -0.70
C GLU A 182 14.83 -35.96 -0.60
N TYR A 183 15.78 -36.55 0.13
CA TYR A 183 17.19 -36.33 -0.14
C TYR A 183 17.49 -36.96 -1.49
N ASP A 184 17.59 -36.16 -2.55
CA ASP A 184 18.18 -36.63 -3.81
C ASP A 184 19.68 -36.83 -3.54
N TYR A 185 19.98 -37.99 -3.01
CA TYR A 185 21.32 -38.39 -2.65
C TYR A 185 22.03 -38.82 -3.94
N LYS A 186 22.62 -37.86 -4.61
CA LYS A 186 23.73 -38.19 -5.54
C LYS A 186 24.99 -38.40 -4.73
N GLU A 187 25.61 -39.54 -4.90
CA GLU A 187 26.86 -39.90 -4.19
C GLU A 187 27.79 -38.68 -4.12
N ASN A 188 28.02 -38.21 -2.88
CA ASN A 188 28.96 -37.15 -2.50
C ASN A 188 28.53 -35.67 -2.70
N GLU A 189 27.29 -35.37 -3.08
CA GLU A 189 26.83 -33.99 -3.19
C GLU A 189 25.58 -33.73 -2.29
N TRP A 190 25.61 -32.63 -1.50
CA TRP A 190 24.46 -32.11 -0.80
C TRP A 190 23.92 -30.90 -1.55
N VAL A 191 22.66 -30.94 -1.91
CA VAL A 191 21.99 -29.82 -2.57
C VAL A 191 21.08 -29.12 -1.55
N PHE A 192 21.43 -27.89 -1.17
CA PHE A 192 20.59 -27.05 -0.36
C PHE A 192 19.76 -26.17 -1.27
N LYS A 193 18.44 -26.31 -1.19
CA LYS A 193 17.51 -25.38 -1.80
C LYS A 193 16.95 -24.48 -0.70
N ARG A 194 17.36 -23.22 -0.69
CA ARG A 194 16.79 -22.21 0.18
C ARG A 194 15.87 -21.32 -0.65
N THR A 195 14.59 -21.24 -0.27
CA THR A 195 13.70 -20.21 -0.78
C THR A 195 14.01 -18.93 -0.02
N VAL A 196 14.48 -17.90 -0.72
CA VAL A 196 14.71 -16.56 -0.16
C VAL A 196 13.49 -15.68 -0.45
N PRO A 197 13.15 -14.75 0.44
CA PRO A 197 12.05 -13.81 0.23
C PRO A 197 12.15 -13.08 -1.11
N SER A 198 11.00 -12.67 -1.66
CA SER A 198 10.85 -12.05 -2.96
C SER A 198 11.93 -11.03 -3.30
N GLY A 199 12.47 -11.12 -4.49
CA GLY A 199 13.49 -10.24 -5.05
C GLY A 199 14.92 -10.77 -5.00
N LEU A 200 15.16 -11.90 -4.34
CA LEU A 200 16.43 -12.61 -4.42
C LEU A 200 16.28 -13.86 -5.27
N LEU A 201 17.18 -14.03 -6.22
CA LEU A 201 17.26 -15.22 -7.05
C LEU A 201 17.43 -16.47 -6.18
N PHE A 202 16.82 -17.59 -6.61
CA PHE A 202 17.10 -18.89 -6.02
C PHE A 202 18.57 -19.21 -6.23
N GLU A 203 19.33 -19.26 -5.16
CA GLU A 203 20.66 -19.85 -5.21
C GLU A 203 20.58 -21.31 -4.76
N THR A 204 20.88 -22.20 -5.65
CA THR A 204 21.17 -23.58 -5.31
C THR A 204 22.65 -23.66 -4.97
N ILE A 205 22.94 -23.83 -3.69
CA ILE A 205 24.31 -24.05 -3.25
C ILE A 205 24.56 -25.57 -3.32
N THR A 206 25.39 -25.95 -4.23
CA THR A 206 25.89 -27.31 -4.28
C THR A 206 27.26 -27.33 -3.62
N MET A 207 27.45 -28.14 -2.60
CA MET A 207 28.73 -28.29 -1.93
C MET A 207 29.06 -29.77 -1.76
N GLN A 208 30.36 -30.07 -1.71
CA GLN A 208 30.82 -31.42 -1.41
C GLN A 208 30.50 -31.77 0.04
N LYS A 209 30.28 -33.05 0.30
CA LYS A 209 29.93 -33.57 1.62
C LYS A 209 30.93 -33.18 2.70
N GLU A 210 32.19 -33.18 2.37
CA GLU A 210 33.29 -32.82 3.26
C GLU A 210 33.24 -31.36 3.65
N ASP A 211 32.93 -30.47 2.69
CA ASP A 211 32.79 -29.03 2.94
C ASP A 211 31.56 -28.74 3.83
N PHE A 212 30.46 -29.45 3.62
CA PHE A 212 29.29 -29.34 4.48
C PHE A 212 29.58 -29.77 5.91
N GLN A 213 30.32 -30.88 6.10
CA GLN A 213 30.68 -31.33 7.44
C GLN A 213 31.53 -30.28 8.17
N LEU A 214 32.44 -29.60 7.46
CA LEU A 214 33.23 -28.50 8.02
C LEU A 214 32.33 -27.33 8.51
N VAL A 215 31.27 -27.00 7.76
CA VAL A 215 30.31 -25.97 8.18
C VAL A 215 29.54 -26.41 9.45
N VAL A 216 29.09 -27.66 9.49
CA VAL A 216 28.38 -28.22 10.63
C VAL A 216 29.27 -28.22 11.88
N ASP A 217 30.52 -28.68 11.74
CA ASP A 217 31.47 -28.73 12.84
C ASP A 217 31.83 -27.33 13.34
N TYR A 218 31.96 -26.35 12.43
CA TYR A 218 32.19 -24.94 12.80
C TYR A 218 31.02 -24.34 13.56
N VAL A 219 29.78 -24.58 13.11
CA VAL A 219 28.57 -24.09 13.76
C VAL A 219 28.42 -24.71 15.16
N ALA A 220 28.60 -26.04 15.26
CA ALA A 220 28.55 -26.73 16.54
C ALA A 220 29.61 -26.23 17.54
N ALA A 221 30.81 -25.93 17.05
CA ALA A 221 31.90 -25.43 17.89
C ALA A 221 31.75 -23.97 18.37
N ASN A 222 30.96 -23.14 17.65
CA ASN A 222 30.92 -21.69 17.90
C ASN A 222 29.55 -21.17 18.34
N PHE A 223 28.47 -21.96 18.24
CA PHE A 223 27.11 -21.51 18.46
C PHE A 223 26.27 -22.46 19.36
N ASP A 224 26.88 -23.49 19.99
CA ASP A 224 26.27 -24.27 21.05
C ASP A 224 26.38 -23.48 22.37
N GLU A 225 25.39 -22.63 22.66
CA GLU A 225 24.98 -22.21 24.00
C GLU A 225 23.49 -22.46 24.21
#